data_b976974c292941ca5f097591403380ec
#
_entry.id   b976974c292941ca5f097591403380ec
#
_cell.length_a   1.000
_cell.length_b   1.000
_cell.length_c   1.000
_cell.angle_alpha   90.00
_cell.angle_beta   90.00
_cell.angle_gamma   90.00
#
_symmetry.space_group_name_H-M   'P 1'
#
loop_
_entity.id
_entity.type
_entity.pdbx_description
1 polymer ?
#
loop_
_entity_poly.entity_id
_entity_poly.type
_entity_poly.pdbx_seq_one_letter_code
_entity_poly.pdbx_strand_id
1 'polypeptide(L)'
;MIDKYKNLPLRSGVGIVVLNKENKVFVAKRIDNKKNFWQMPQGGVDKGEDLYEAAIRELNEETSIKSVTLIKKIDSLLTYHLPDELLGIIWKGKYKGQVQQWYIMRFDGDENEINIKTKNPEFLEWKWVCLLYTSDAADD
;
A
#
# COMPACT_ATOMS: atom_id res chain seq x y z
N MET A 1 13.78 -10.10 18.75
CA MET A 1 13.12 -8.81 19.07
C MET A 1 13.64 -8.26 20.38
N ILE A 2 13.86 -6.95 20.47
CA ILE A 2 14.29 -6.29 21.69
C ILE A 2 13.17 -6.36 22.73
N ASP A 3 13.46 -6.82 23.93
CA ASP A 3 12.44 -7.08 24.96
C ASP A 3 11.54 -5.90 25.27
N LYS A 4 12.08 -4.69 25.33
CA LYS A 4 11.27 -3.52 25.68
C LYS A 4 10.20 -3.18 24.64
N TYR A 5 10.30 -3.74 23.42
CA TYR A 5 9.34 -3.48 22.34
C TYR A 5 8.40 -4.64 22.06
N LYS A 6 8.60 -5.80 22.70
CA LYS A 6 7.82 -7.00 22.36
C LYS A 6 6.32 -6.86 22.62
N ASN A 7 5.94 -5.98 23.54
CA ASN A 7 4.53 -5.77 23.90
C ASN A 7 3.87 -4.63 23.15
N LEU A 8 4.58 -3.99 22.21
CA LEU A 8 3.97 -2.96 21.39
C LEU A 8 2.91 -3.56 20.47
N PRO A 9 1.84 -2.80 20.19
CA PRO A 9 0.81 -3.29 19.26
C PRO A 9 1.30 -3.30 17.81
N LEU A 10 0.52 -3.94 16.96
CA LEU A 10 0.71 -3.88 15.51
C LEU A 10 -0.12 -2.72 14.98
N ARG A 11 0.45 -1.97 14.02
CA ARG A 11 -0.26 -0.89 13.34
C ARG A 11 -1.28 -1.50 12.39
N SER A 12 -2.50 -0.96 12.38
CA SER A 12 -3.51 -1.38 11.42
C SER A 12 -3.30 -0.66 10.10
N GLY A 13 -3.24 -1.41 9.02
CA GLY A 13 -3.02 -0.87 7.70
C GLY A 13 -3.86 -1.53 6.63
N VAL A 14 -3.85 -0.92 5.45
CA VAL A 14 -4.55 -1.40 4.26
C VAL A 14 -3.61 -1.36 3.07
N GLY A 15 -3.88 -2.22 2.08
CA GLY A 15 -3.18 -2.21 0.82
C GLY A 15 -4.17 -2.40 -0.32
N ILE A 16 -3.84 -1.88 -1.48
CA ILE A 16 -4.74 -1.90 -2.62
C ILE A 16 -4.02 -2.41 -3.86
N VAL A 17 -4.56 -3.47 -4.44
CA VAL A 17 -4.16 -3.94 -5.76
C VAL A 17 -5.12 -3.28 -6.75
N VAL A 18 -4.65 -2.27 -7.49
CA VAL A 18 -5.46 -1.57 -8.47
C VAL A 18 -5.18 -2.16 -9.85
N LEU A 19 -6.22 -2.72 -10.47
CA LEU A 19 -6.12 -3.33 -11.80
C LEU A 19 -6.77 -2.42 -12.83
N ASN A 20 -6.11 -2.22 -13.96
CA ASN A 20 -6.72 -1.51 -15.09
C ASN A 20 -7.55 -2.49 -15.93
N LYS A 21 -8.09 -2.02 -17.05
CA LYS A 21 -8.94 -2.83 -17.93
C LYS A 21 -8.23 -4.04 -18.53
N GLU A 22 -6.91 -3.99 -18.60
CA GLU A 22 -6.09 -5.07 -19.13
C GLU A 22 -5.52 -5.97 -18.03
N ASN A 23 -6.00 -5.81 -16.80
CA ASN A 23 -5.53 -6.53 -15.62
C ASN A 23 -4.07 -6.28 -15.27
N LYS A 24 -3.56 -5.11 -15.65
CA LYS A 24 -2.25 -4.67 -15.21
C LYS A 24 -2.38 -3.97 -13.86
N VAL A 25 -1.34 -4.07 -13.04
CA VAL A 25 -1.33 -3.59 -11.67
C VAL A 25 -0.65 -2.24 -11.57
N PHE A 26 -1.27 -1.32 -10.83
CA PHE A 26 -0.67 -0.02 -10.51
C PHE A 26 0.45 -0.22 -9.50
N VAL A 27 1.63 0.26 -9.84
CA VAL A 27 2.75 0.31 -8.89
C VAL A 27 3.38 1.69 -8.94
N ALA A 28 3.98 2.11 -7.84
CA ALA A 28 4.60 3.41 -7.72
C ALA A 28 5.89 3.30 -6.92
N LYS A 29 6.75 4.29 -7.13
CA LYS A 29 8.06 4.35 -6.51
C LYS A 29 8.07 5.51 -5.51
N ARG A 30 8.44 5.23 -4.26
CA ARG A 30 8.43 6.24 -3.20
C ARG A 30 9.54 7.26 -3.39
N ILE A 31 9.22 8.52 -3.05
CA ILE A 31 10.19 9.63 -3.07
C ILE A 31 11.32 9.38 -2.06
N ASP A 32 10.99 8.84 -0.88
CA ASP A 32 11.92 8.67 0.23
C ASP A 32 12.72 7.37 0.17
N ASN A 33 12.51 6.56 -0.85
CA ASN A 33 13.21 5.28 -1.01
C ASN A 33 14.25 5.40 -2.11
N LYS A 34 15.52 5.42 -1.72
CA LYS A 34 16.65 5.53 -2.66
C LYS A 34 16.87 4.25 -3.46
N LYS A 35 16.32 3.13 -2.99
CA LYS A 35 16.36 1.87 -3.72
C LYS A 35 15.26 1.89 -4.77
N ASN A 36 15.49 1.19 -5.86
CA ASN A 36 14.58 1.21 -7.00
C ASN A 36 13.41 0.22 -6.82
N PHE A 37 12.67 0.36 -5.73
CA PHE A 37 11.52 -0.50 -5.42
C PHE A 37 10.21 0.10 -5.92
N TRP A 38 9.41 -0.74 -6.54
CA TRP A 38 8.06 -0.44 -6.95
C TRP A 38 7.09 -1.11 -5.98
N GLN A 39 6.09 -0.39 -5.55
CA GLN A 39 5.12 -0.92 -4.59
C GLN A 39 3.70 -0.53 -4.97
N MET A 40 2.75 -1.31 -4.45
CA MET A 40 1.34 -0.99 -4.57
C MET A 40 0.94 0.01 -3.49
N PRO A 41 -0.12 0.81 -3.71
CA PRO A 41 -0.57 1.77 -2.68
C PRO A 41 -0.93 1.06 -1.37
N GLN A 42 -0.53 1.67 -0.27
CA GLN A 42 -0.82 1.17 1.06
C GLN A 42 -0.72 2.30 2.07
N GLY A 43 -1.37 2.14 3.21
CA GLY A 43 -1.32 3.17 4.22
C GLY A 43 -1.95 2.72 5.53
N GLY A 44 -2.00 3.63 6.50
CA GLY A 44 -2.54 3.35 7.81
C GLY A 44 -4.04 3.57 7.91
N VAL A 45 -4.64 2.96 8.91
CA VAL A 45 -6.05 3.12 9.25
C VAL A 45 -6.15 4.06 10.44
N ASP A 46 -6.98 5.09 10.33
CA ASP A 46 -7.19 6.01 11.44
C ASP A 46 -8.06 5.35 12.51
N LYS A 47 -7.92 5.82 13.75
CA LYS A 47 -8.68 5.27 14.87
C LYS A 47 -10.19 5.34 14.58
N GLY A 48 -10.85 4.19 14.64
CA GLY A 48 -12.29 4.11 14.40
C GLY A 48 -12.72 4.11 12.94
N GLU A 49 -11.75 4.18 12.03
CA GLU A 49 -12.04 4.19 10.60
C GLU A 49 -12.31 2.77 10.10
N ASP A 50 -13.29 2.62 9.20
CA ASP A 50 -13.56 1.37 8.51
C ASP A 50 -12.39 1.02 7.58
N LEU A 51 -12.00 -0.25 7.52
CA LEU A 51 -10.85 -0.69 6.72
C LEU A 51 -11.02 -0.37 5.23
N TYR A 52 -12.18 -0.62 4.67
CA TYR A 52 -12.42 -0.35 3.25
C TYR A 52 -12.37 1.15 2.96
N GLU A 53 -12.98 1.96 3.84
CA GLU A 53 -12.94 3.41 3.69
C GLU A 53 -11.51 3.94 3.80
N ALA A 54 -10.70 3.34 4.69
CA ALA A 54 -9.29 3.69 4.81
C ALA A 54 -8.54 3.39 3.51
N ALA A 55 -8.84 2.26 2.88
CA ALA A 55 -8.23 1.90 1.60
C ALA A 55 -8.57 2.91 0.51
N ILE A 56 -9.84 3.30 0.42
CA ILE A 56 -10.29 4.32 -0.56
C ILE A 56 -9.61 5.65 -0.29
N ARG A 57 -9.55 6.06 0.97
CA ARG A 57 -8.91 7.33 1.38
C ARG A 57 -7.42 7.34 1.04
N GLU A 58 -6.71 6.29 1.42
CA GLU A 58 -5.26 6.21 1.17
C GLU A 58 -4.96 6.19 -0.32
N LEU A 59 -5.73 5.44 -1.10
CA LEU A 59 -5.56 5.41 -2.55
C LEU A 59 -5.75 6.81 -3.14
N ASN A 60 -6.79 7.52 -2.71
CA ASN A 60 -7.06 8.86 -3.21
C ASN A 60 -5.98 9.86 -2.78
N GLU A 61 -5.56 9.80 -1.52
CA GLU A 61 -4.53 10.71 -1.01
C GLU A 61 -3.19 10.54 -1.74
N GLU A 62 -2.83 9.30 -2.08
CA GLU A 62 -1.54 9.01 -2.68
C GLU A 62 -1.53 9.17 -4.20
N THR A 63 -2.64 8.88 -4.87
CA THR A 63 -2.68 8.76 -6.33
C THR A 63 -3.77 9.58 -7.02
N SER A 64 -4.67 10.19 -6.26
CA SER A 64 -5.86 10.88 -6.74
C SER A 64 -6.90 9.96 -7.39
N ILE A 65 -6.71 8.66 -7.34
CA ILE A 65 -7.66 7.70 -7.91
C ILE A 65 -8.91 7.64 -7.05
N LYS A 66 -10.07 7.80 -7.68
CA LYS A 66 -11.41 7.70 -7.04
C LYS A 66 -12.30 6.68 -7.74
N SER A 67 -12.12 6.49 -9.04
CA SER A 67 -12.99 5.69 -9.88
C SER A 67 -12.61 4.22 -9.81
N VAL A 68 -13.00 3.56 -8.72
CA VAL A 68 -12.67 2.15 -8.50
C VAL A 68 -13.91 1.37 -8.08
N THR A 69 -13.92 0.09 -8.43
CA THR A 69 -14.93 -0.87 -8.01
C THR A 69 -14.24 -2.03 -7.31
N LEU A 70 -14.73 -2.41 -6.14
CA LEU A 70 -14.17 -3.52 -5.39
C LEU A 70 -14.37 -4.84 -6.16
N ILE A 71 -13.27 -5.55 -6.41
CA ILE A 71 -13.32 -6.90 -6.99
C ILE A 71 -13.35 -7.93 -5.87
N LYS A 72 -12.43 -7.81 -4.91
CA LYS A 72 -12.32 -8.79 -3.83
C LYS A 72 -11.60 -8.21 -2.62
N LYS A 73 -12.11 -8.54 -1.44
CA LYS A 73 -11.41 -8.36 -0.18
C LYS A 73 -10.58 -9.64 0.03
N ILE A 74 -9.27 -9.50 0.19
CA ILE A 74 -8.40 -10.67 0.40
C ILE A 74 -8.71 -11.29 1.76
N ASP A 75 -8.90 -12.60 1.79
CA ASP A 75 -9.37 -13.32 2.98
C ASP A 75 -8.36 -13.36 4.12
N SER A 76 -7.07 -13.33 3.79
CA SER A 76 -6.00 -13.44 4.80
C SER A 76 -5.38 -12.08 5.06
N LEU A 77 -5.14 -11.77 6.34
CA LEU A 77 -4.40 -10.57 6.72
C LEU A 77 -2.91 -10.81 6.50
N LEU A 78 -2.21 -9.78 6.05
CA LEU A 78 -0.76 -9.81 5.93
C LEU A 78 -0.15 -9.14 7.14
N THR A 79 0.72 -9.86 7.85
CA THR A 79 1.36 -9.32 9.05
C THR A 79 2.87 -9.35 8.87
N TYR A 80 3.54 -8.25 9.25
CA TYR A 80 4.99 -8.23 9.30
C TYR A 80 5.45 -7.47 10.54
N HIS A 81 6.66 -7.82 10.99
CA HIS A 81 7.29 -7.17 12.14
C HIS A 81 8.43 -6.29 11.68
N LEU A 82 8.63 -5.17 12.38
CA LEU A 82 9.74 -4.28 12.06
C LEU A 82 11.07 -4.96 12.40
N PRO A 83 12.11 -4.74 11.57
CA PRO A 83 13.48 -5.11 11.95
C PRO A 83 13.87 -4.37 13.23
N ASP A 84 14.74 -4.98 14.02
CA ASP A 84 15.15 -4.41 15.31
C ASP A 84 15.66 -2.99 15.20
N GLU A 85 16.38 -2.66 14.15
CA GLU A 85 16.96 -1.33 13.94
C GLU A 85 15.92 -0.24 13.71
N LEU A 86 14.66 -0.60 13.38
CA LEU A 86 13.58 0.35 13.17
C LEU A 86 12.61 0.44 14.35
N LEU A 87 12.69 -0.52 15.28
CA LEU A 87 11.85 -0.50 16.48
C LEU A 87 12.16 0.75 17.32
N GLY A 88 11.10 1.41 17.77
CA GLY A 88 11.23 2.61 18.56
C GLY A 88 11.51 3.87 17.74
N ILE A 89 11.65 3.77 16.42
CA ILE A 89 11.99 4.87 15.55
C ILE A 89 10.84 5.23 14.63
N ILE A 90 10.46 4.34 13.71
CA ILE A 90 9.38 4.68 12.77
C ILE A 90 8.03 4.63 13.47
N TRP A 91 7.04 5.33 12.90
CA TRP A 91 5.71 5.51 13.47
C TRP A 91 5.76 6.03 14.91
N LYS A 92 6.75 6.91 15.19
CA LYS A 92 6.95 7.50 16.53
C LYS A 92 7.20 6.45 17.63
N GLY A 93 7.71 5.29 17.23
CA GLY A 93 8.03 4.21 18.17
C GLY A 93 6.84 3.49 18.78
N LYS A 94 5.63 3.69 18.22
CA LYS A 94 4.39 3.16 18.83
C LYS A 94 4.07 1.72 18.50
N TYR A 95 4.69 1.15 17.45
CA TYR A 95 4.30 -0.16 16.92
C TYR A 95 5.51 -1.05 16.69
N LYS A 96 5.29 -2.36 16.79
CA LYS A 96 6.33 -3.36 16.49
C LYS A 96 6.23 -3.91 15.06
N GLY A 97 5.20 -3.55 14.34
CA GLY A 97 4.96 -4.03 12.98
C GLY A 97 3.60 -3.57 12.51
N GLN A 98 3.11 -4.21 11.47
CA GLN A 98 1.85 -3.84 10.86
C GLN A 98 1.06 -5.07 10.44
N VAL A 99 -0.25 -5.02 10.62
CA VAL A 99 -1.19 -6.00 10.07
C VAL A 99 -2.02 -5.28 9.01
N GLN A 100 -2.10 -5.87 7.82
CA GLN A 100 -2.73 -5.22 6.67
C GLN A 100 -3.88 -6.05 6.11
N GLN A 101 -4.98 -5.36 5.79
CA GLN A 101 -6.07 -5.88 4.99
C GLN A 101 -5.86 -5.40 3.55
N TRP A 102 -5.82 -6.32 2.59
CA TRP A 102 -5.65 -6.00 1.18
C TRP A 102 -6.96 -6.12 0.43
N TYR A 103 -7.14 -5.23 -0.57
CA TYR A 103 -8.31 -5.20 -1.45
C TYR A 103 -7.86 -5.19 -2.88
N ILE A 104 -8.58 -5.90 -3.74
CA ILE A 104 -8.36 -5.85 -5.19
C ILE A 104 -9.48 -4.99 -5.77
N MET A 105 -9.12 -3.95 -6.51
CA MET A 105 -10.06 -3.00 -7.08
C MET A 105 -9.82 -2.81 -8.56
N ARG A 106 -10.92 -2.63 -9.31
CA ARG A 106 -10.87 -2.30 -10.73
C ARG A 106 -10.84 -0.79 -10.89
N PHE A 107 -9.87 -0.26 -11.63
CA PHE A 107 -9.85 1.14 -12.01
C PHE A 107 -10.80 1.34 -13.19
N ASP A 108 -11.86 2.11 -12.97
CA ASP A 108 -12.90 2.37 -13.97
C ASP A 108 -12.74 3.73 -14.64
N GLY A 109 -11.77 4.51 -14.23
CA GLY A 109 -11.58 5.86 -14.71
C GLY A 109 -10.64 5.98 -15.89
N ASP A 110 -10.37 7.22 -16.25
CA ASP A 110 -9.39 7.58 -17.27
C ASP A 110 -8.05 7.82 -16.59
N GLU A 111 -6.94 7.53 -17.30
CA GLU A 111 -5.60 7.75 -16.74
C GLU A 111 -5.34 9.19 -16.32
N ASN A 112 -6.05 10.15 -16.91
CA ASN A 112 -5.93 11.56 -16.51
C ASN A 112 -6.34 11.79 -15.05
N GLU A 113 -7.08 10.88 -14.46
CA GLU A 113 -7.46 10.94 -13.05
C GLU A 113 -6.26 10.70 -12.13
N ILE A 114 -5.27 9.95 -12.60
CA ILE A 114 -4.11 9.56 -11.80
C ILE A 114 -3.15 10.73 -11.69
N ASN A 115 -2.92 11.19 -10.46
CA ASN A 115 -1.99 12.29 -10.20
C ASN A 115 -1.31 12.06 -8.86
N ILE A 116 -0.03 11.72 -8.90
CA ILE A 116 0.76 11.46 -7.70
C ILE A 116 1.36 12.73 -7.08
N LYS A 117 1.20 13.87 -7.75
CA LYS A 117 1.64 15.17 -7.24
C LYS A 117 0.55 15.76 -6.35
N THR A 118 0.34 15.12 -5.21
CA THR A 118 -0.69 15.47 -4.25
C THR A 118 -0.18 16.50 -3.24
N LYS A 119 -1.01 16.90 -2.29
CA LYS A 119 -0.65 17.87 -1.27
C LYS A 119 0.58 17.44 -0.45
N ASN A 120 0.63 16.14 -0.11
CA ASN A 120 1.76 15.54 0.60
C ASN A 120 2.28 14.38 -0.24
N PRO A 121 3.04 14.65 -1.30
CA PRO A 121 3.41 13.61 -2.25
C PRO A 121 4.29 12.54 -1.62
N GLU A 122 3.98 11.30 -1.91
CA GLU A 122 4.75 10.14 -1.44
C GLU A 122 5.44 9.40 -2.57
N PHE A 123 4.95 9.56 -3.81
CA PHE A 123 5.45 8.84 -4.96
C PHE A 123 6.19 9.75 -5.95
N LEU A 124 7.27 9.22 -6.49
CA LEU A 124 8.09 9.90 -7.51
C LEU A 124 7.57 9.63 -8.91
N GLU A 125 7.15 8.39 -9.18
CA GLU A 125 6.61 7.98 -10.47
C GLU A 125 5.74 6.74 -10.31
N TRP A 126 4.92 6.45 -11.31
CA TRP A 126 4.03 5.29 -11.30
C TRP A 126 3.98 4.63 -12.67
N LYS A 127 3.53 3.38 -12.71
CA LYS A 127 3.32 2.65 -13.97
C LYS A 127 2.36 1.49 -13.75
N TRP A 128 1.87 0.95 -14.86
CA TRP A 128 1.13 -0.31 -14.87
C TRP A 128 2.11 -1.44 -15.17
N VAL A 129 2.02 -2.53 -14.42
CA VAL A 129 2.86 -3.71 -14.66
C VAL A 129 1.98 -4.94 -14.88
N CYS A 130 2.47 -5.82 -15.76
CA CYS A 130 1.78 -7.07 -16.02
C CYS A 130 2.11 -8.06 -14.90
N LEU A 131 1.09 -8.50 -14.19
CA LEU A 131 1.27 -9.42 -13.06
C LEU A 131 1.89 -10.74 -13.52
N LEU A 132 1.43 -11.27 -14.64
CA LEU A 132 1.95 -12.53 -15.17
C LEU A 132 3.42 -12.38 -15.58
N TYR A 133 3.76 -11.27 -16.22
CA TYR A 133 5.13 -10.98 -16.61
C TYR A 133 6.06 -10.90 -15.38
N THR A 134 5.58 -10.24 -14.32
CA THR A 134 6.33 -10.13 -13.07
C THR A 134 6.58 -11.51 -12.46
N SER A 135 5.58 -12.38 -12.51
CA SER A 135 5.71 -13.76 -12.04
C SER A 135 6.74 -14.54 -12.84
N ASP A 136 6.70 -14.42 -14.18
CA ASP A 136 7.64 -15.09 -15.07
C ASP A 136 9.07 -14.62 -14.82
N ALA A 137 9.25 -13.33 -14.61
CA ALA A 137 10.57 -12.76 -14.31
C ALA A 137 11.12 -13.28 -12.98
N ALA A 138 10.25 -13.56 -12.02
CA ALA A 138 10.66 -14.12 -10.73
C ALA A 138 11.09 -15.57 -10.86
N ASP A 139 10.55 -16.29 -11.83
CA ASP A 139 10.88 -17.71 -12.05
C ASP A 139 12.19 -17.90 -12.80
N ASP A 140 12.62 -16.89 -13.51
CA ASP A 140 13.88 -16.93 -14.25
C ASP A 140 15.09 -16.73 -13.33
#